data_a4052b9f8069e146f3848bdcd8d22b05
#
_entry.id   a4052b9f8069e146f3848bdcd8d22b05
#
_cell.length_a   1.000
_cell.length_b   1.000
_cell.length_c   1.000
_cell.angle_alpha   90.00
_cell.angle_beta   90.00
_cell.angle_gamma   90.00
#
_symmetry.space_group_name_H-M   'P 1'
#
loop_
_entity.id
_entity.type
_entity.pdbx_description
1 polymer ?
#
loop_
_entity_poly.entity_id
_entity_poly.type
_entity_poly.pdbx_seq_one_letter_code
_entity_poly.pdbx_strand_id
1 'polypeptide(L)'
;MTSFAAMHVQSAQPAGSQILSGGCRVVPPYAHANTRRVALAVESIGYLVPRTDFAGRVHSVFAKACNLACNDTLLTLCASGAGDGPATLRLARGAPDDLRDLFDVGERIHCHQGRVRTRRAELRLLNASVWRPAEPGPSLPPSRIEAHLRNAHLRLAQRRGTHASVVDGEGAPVAAALRDACRALDCEQAARHVDSLIGWGEGLTPAGDDFLVGLIAGLDALVRSDDRRRRFHSALAAVLTCRTQRTTQVAAHYLRLAAAGHYTEPLIRLRTALLCEDNSGGVDRALRGALAVGATSGADTVSGLLAGLLAWLPAP
;
A
#
# COMPACT_ATOMS: atom_id res chain seq x y z
N MET A 1 47.74 12.03 -35.03
CA MET A 1 47.27 11.67 -36.37
C MET A 1 45.98 10.90 -36.18
N THR A 2 44.99 11.40 -36.48
CA THR A 2 43.93 11.75 -37.41
C THR A 2 42.61 11.54 -36.66
N SER A 3 41.63 12.24 -36.67
CA SER A 3 40.99 13.34 -37.37
C SER A 3 39.54 13.39 -36.85
N PHE A 4 39.15 14.52 -36.32
CA PHE A 4 37.75 14.84 -35.94
C PHE A 4 36.97 15.15 -37.22
N ALA A 5 35.77 14.54 -37.38
CA ALA A 5 34.79 14.98 -38.36
C ALA A 5 33.59 15.60 -37.60
N ALA A 6 33.44 16.91 -37.77
CA ALA A 6 32.32 17.70 -37.31
C ALA A 6 31.14 17.51 -38.27
N MET A 7 29.95 17.21 -37.75
CA MET A 7 28.69 17.29 -38.49
C MET A 7 27.95 18.57 -38.13
N HIS A 8 27.70 19.36 -39.18
CA HIS A 8 26.96 20.62 -39.17
C HIS A 8 25.49 20.43 -38.80
N VAL A 9 25.02 21.25 -37.87
CA VAL A 9 23.60 21.47 -37.60
C VAL A 9 23.18 22.66 -38.46
N GLN A 10 22.26 22.45 -39.40
CA GLN A 10 21.59 23.51 -40.15
C GLN A 10 20.40 24.04 -39.33
N SER A 11 20.46 25.33 -39.03
CA SER A 11 19.35 26.12 -38.46
C SER A 11 18.33 26.46 -39.54
N ALA A 12 17.05 26.10 -39.33
CA ALA A 12 15.93 26.60 -40.11
C ALA A 12 15.30 27.80 -39.41
N GLN A 13 15.23 28.93 -40.08
CA GLN A 13 14.52 30.14 -39.65
C GLN A 13 13.00 30.01 -39.87
N PRO A 14 12.16 30.70 -39.09
CA PRO A 14 10.70 30.63 -39.21
C PRO A 14 10.17 31.62 -40.25
N ALA A 15 9.25 31.14 -41.06
CA ALA A 15 8.49 31.97 -42.02
C ALA A 15 7.25 32.61 -41.34
N GLY A 16 7.12 33.88 -41.62
CA GLY A 16 5.97 34.75 -41.82
C GLY A 16 4.68 34.53 -41.00
N SER A 17 4.41 35.52 -40.13
CA SER A 17 3.11 35.81 -39.53
C SER A 17 2.06 36.22 -40.58
N GLN A 18 0.92 35.49 -40.61
CA GLN A 18 -0.35 36.05 -41.10
C GLN A 18 -1.37 36.00 -39.96
N ILE A 19 -1.80 37.18 -39.55
CA ILE A 19 -2.90 37.42 -38.62
C ILE A 19 -4.19 37.18 -39.39
N LEU A 20 -4.92 36.11 -39.06
CA LEU A 20 -6.33 35.98 -39.45
C LEU A 20 -7.21 36.06 -38.18
N SER A 21 -7.97 37.12 -38.12
CA SER A 21 -9.09 37.39 -37.21
C SER A 21 -10.13 36.27 -37.39
N GLY A 22 -10.24 35.38 -36.39
CA GLY A 22 -11.26 34.34 -36.39
C GLY A 22 -11.57 33.95 -34.94
N GLY A 23 -12.83 34.22 -34.54
CA GLY A 23 -13.33 34.06 -33.17
C GLY A 23 -12.94 32.79 -32.48
N CYS A 24 -12.48 32.96 -31.27
CA CYS A 24 -12.22 31.86 -30.32
C CYS A 24 -13.51 31.10 -30.05
N ARG A 25 -13.73 29.99 -30.76
CA ARG A 25 -14.77 29.03 -30.36
C ARG A 25 -14.24 28.37 -29.07
N VAL A 26 -14.80 28.78 -27.95
CA VAL A 26 -14.71 28.02 -26.71
C VAL A 26 -15.38 26.68 -26.98
N VAL A 27 -14.59 25.64 -27.26
CA VAL A 27 -15.09 24.28 -27.33
C VAL A 27 -15.39 23.89 -25.88
N PRO A 28 -16.65 23.58 -25.53
CA PRO A 28 -16.95 23.12 -24.18
C PRO A 28 -16.17 21.83 -23.92
N PRO A 29 -15.57 21.64 -22.75
CA PRO A 29 -14.59 20.54 -22.50
C PRO A 29 -15.18 19.14 -22.45
N TYR A 30 -16.45 18.92 -22.79
CA TYR A 30 -17.09 17.61 -22.67
C TYR A 30 -18.19 17.36 -23.72
N ALA A 31 -17.80 17.17 -24.99
CA ALA A 31 -18.64 16.41 -25.92
C ALA A 31 -18.21 14.93 -25.86
N HIS A 32 -18.56 14.22 -24.80
CA HIS A 32 -18.39 12.77 -24.74
C HIS A 32 -19.58 12.09 -25.43
N ALA A 33 -19.29 11.23 -26.39
CA ALA A 33 -20.23 10.24 -26.87
C ALA A 33 -20.93 9.60 -25.66
N ASN A 34 -22.24 9.42 -25.75
CA ASN A 34 -23.13 8.91 -24.70
C ASN A 34 -22.88 7.40 -24.45
N THR A 35 -21.66 7.03 -24.06
CA THR A 35 -21.33 5.67 -23.62
C THR A 35 -21.92 5.49 -22.23
N ARG A 36 -22.91 4.61 -22.12
CA ARG A 36 -23.56 4.26 -20.85
C ARG A 36 -22.48 3.75 -19.88
N ARG A 37 -22.18 4.53 -18.82
CA ARG A 37 -21.23 4.12 -17.77
C ARG A 37 -21.77 2.94 -17.00
N VAL A 38 -20.88 2.02 -16.63
CA VAL A 38 -21.19 0.93 -15.72
C VAL A 38 -21.31 1.52 -14.31
N ALA A 39 -22.46 1.36 -13.67
CA ALA A 39 -22.68 1.82 -12.31
C ALA A 39 -22.13 0.75 -11.33
N LEU A 40 -21.21 1.15 -10.48
CA LEU A 40 -20.56 0.32 -9.47
C LEU A 40 -20.97 0.79 -8.09
N ALA A 41 -21.60 -0.07 -7.30
CA ALA A 41 -21.88 0.20 -5.91
C ALA A 41 -20.59 -0.02 -5.08
N VAL A 42 -20.27 0.92 -4.21
CA VAL A 42 -19.21 0.80 -3.21
C VAL A 42 -19.88 0.37 -1.90
N GLU A 43 -19.42 -0.75 -1.33
CA GLU A 43 -19.97 -1.33 -0.10
C GLU A 43 -19.37 -0.66 1.13
N SER A 44 -18.04 -0.43 1.11
CA SER A 44 -17.34 0.23 2.19
C SER A 44 -16.27 1.19 1.68
N ILE A 45 -16.00 2.22 2.50
CA ILE A 45 -14.95 3.19 2.26
C ILE A 45 -14.11 3.34 3.52
N GLY A 46 -12.79 3.40 3.37
CA GLY A 46 -11.86 3.66 4.45
C GLY A 46 -12.04 5.05 5.05
N TYR A 47 -11.72 5.19 6.33
CA TYR A 47 -11.92 6.43 7.08
C TYR A 47 -11.04 7.61 6.64
N LEU A 48 -10.01 7.37 5.83
CA LEU A 48 -9.17 8.42 5.21
C LEU A 48 -9.62 8.82 3.80
N VAL A 49 -10.64 8.16 3.24
CA VAL A 49 -11.20 8.56 1.95
C VAL A 49 -11.87 9.94 2.08
N PRO A 50 -11.54 10.93 1.22
CA PRO A 50 -12.13 12.25 1.28
C PRO A 50 -13.66 12.19 1.17
N ARG A 51 -14.36 12.96 2.02
CA ARG A 51 -15.83 13.09 2.01
C ARG A 51 -16.32 14.27 1.19
N THR A 52 -15.41 15.14 0.79
CA THR A 52 -15.65 16.27 -0.10
C THR A 52 -15.40 15.88 -1.55
N ASP A 53 -15.78 16.74 -2.47
CA ASP A 53 -15.46 16.57 -3.88
C ASP A 53 -13.94 16.56 -4.09
N PHE A 54 -13.47 15.68 -4.99
CA PHE A 54 -12.06 15.56 -5.34
C PHE A 54 -11.89 15.20 -6.82
N ALA A 55 -10.70 15.44 -7.33
CA ALA A 55 -10.30 15.04 -8.67
C ALA A 55 -8.96 14.31 -8.63
N GLY A 56 -8.68 13.54 -9.66
CA GLY A 56 -7.43 12.79 -9.74
C GLY A 56 -7.27 12.07 -11.08
N ARG A 57 -6.43 11.05 -11.06
CA ARG A 57 -6.18 10.18 -12.20
C ARG A 57 -6.07 8.72 -11.77
N VAL A 58 -6.40 7.82 -12.67
CA VAL A 58 -6.09 6.40 -12.52
C VAL A 58 -4.56 6.24 -12.60
N HIS A 59 -3.96 5.74 -11.51
CA HIS A 59 -2.52 5.53 -11.41
C HIS A 59 -2.11 4.16 -11.98
N SER A 60 -2.79 3.10 -11.55
CA SER A 60 -2.50 1.72 -11.96
C SER A 60 -3.75 0.86 -11.85
N VAL A 61 -3.85 -0.14 -12.73
CA VAL A 61 -5.03 -1.01 -12.83
C VAL A 61 -4.59 -2.46 -12.85
N PHE A 62 -5.25 -3.28 -12.05
CA PHE A 62 -5.11 -4.73 -11.96
C PHE A 62 -6.48 -5.39 -12.09
N ALA A 63 -6.53 -6.71 -12.23
CA ALA A 63 -7.80 -7.41 -12.30
C ALA A 63 -8.70 -7.12 -11.08
N LYS A 64 -8.14 -7.14 -9.87
CA LYS A 64 -8.90 -7.01 -8.61
C LYS A 64 -8.68 -5.69 -7.86
N ALA A 65 -7.88 -4.78 -8.40
CA ALA A 65 -7.58 -3.49 -7.78
C ALA A 65 -7.29 -2.40 -8.79
N CYS A 66 -7.57 -1.14 -8.43
CA CYS A 66 -7.23 0.04 -9.20
C CYS A 66 -6.82 1.15 -8.23
N ASN A 67 -5.62 1.72 -8.41
CA ASN A 67 -5.15 2.84 -7.62
C ASN A 67 -5.50 4.17 -8.31
N LEU A 68 -6.08 5.07 -7.56
CA LEU A 68 -6.50 6.40 -7.98
C LEU A 68 -5.60 7.44 -7.30
N ALA A 69 -4.81 8.18 -8.05
CA ALA A 69 -3.98 9.27 -7.53
C ALA A 69 -4.84 10.53 -7.39
N CYS A 70 -5.04 10.99 -6.17
CA CYS A 70 -5.83 12.16 -5.80
C CYS A 70 -4.96 13.09 -4.98
N ASN A 71 -4.45 14.17 -5.57
CA ASN A 71 -3.42 15.03 -4.98
C ASN A 71 -2.20 14.19 -4.55
N ASP A 72 -1.78 14.30 -3.28
CA ASP A 72 -0.64 13.56 -2.71
C ASP A 72 -1.04 12.21 -2.11
N THR A 73 -2.29 11.76 -2.30
CA THR A 73 -2.84 10.54 -1.72
C THR A 73 -3.23 9.54 -2.81
N LEU A 74 -3.07 8.25 -2.54
CA LEU A 74 -3.67 7.19 -3.34
C LEU A 74 -4.93 6.66 -2.65
N LEU A 75 -5.99 6.47 -3.44
CA LEU A 75 -7.16 5.70 -3.03
C LEU A 75 -7.10 4.36 -3.77
N THR A 76 -7.27 3.26 -3.06
CA THR A 76 -7.30 1.92 -3.68
C THR A 76 -8.73 1.46 -3.83
N LEU A 77 -9.22 1.39 -5.07
CA LEU A 77 -10.45 0.68 -5.40
C LEU A 77 -10.15 -0.82 -5.46
N CYS A 78 -10.91 -1.64 -4.78
CA CYS A 78 -10.71 -3.09 -4.78
C CYS A 78 -12.02 -3.87 -4.97
N ALA A 79 -11.91 -5.10 -5.47
CA ALA A 79 -13.02 -6.02 -5.65
C ALA A 79 -13.64 -6.44 -4.31
N SER A 80 -14.89 -6.94 -4.35
CA SER A 80 -15.69 -7.30 -3.17
C SER A 80 -15.08 -8.36 -2.25
N GLY A 81 -14.15 -9.17 -2.73
CA GLY A 81 -13.45 -10.19 -1.92
C GLY A 81 -12.17 -9.72 -1.25
N ALA A 82 -11.72 -8.50 -1.52
CA ALA A 82 -10.54 -7.92 -0.89
C ALA A 82 -10.88 -7.35 0.49
N GLY A 83 -9.88 -7.23 1.34
CA GLY A 83 -10.01 -6.56 2.65
C GLY A 83 -10.15 -5.06 2.52
N ASP A 84 -10.67 -4.43 3.56
CA ASP A 84 -10.73 -2.99 3.68
C ASP A 84 -9.37 -2.37 4.06
N GLY A 85 -9.28 -1.06 3.99
CA GLY A 85 -8.10 -0.31 4.40
C GLY A 85 -8.44 1.17 4.63
N PRO A 86 -7.53 1.94 5.21
CA PRO A 86 -7.78 3.33 5.58
C PRO A 86 -8.16 4.22 4.39
N ALA A 87 -7.57 4.00 3.21
CA ALA A 87 -7.81 4.74 1.97
C ALA A 87 -8.40 3.85 0.86
N THR A 88 -9.22 2.86 1.21
CA THR A 88 -9.79 1.87 0.29
C THR A 88 -11.24 2.19 -0.04
N LEU A 89 -11.61 1.93 -1.29
CA LEU A 89 -12.99 1.88 -1.81
C LEU A 89 -13.26 0.42 -2.18
N ARG A 90 -14.05 -0.32 -1.40
CA ARG A 90 -14.35 -1.72 -1.68
C ARG A 90 -15.69 -1.84 -2.39
N LEU A 91 -15.66 -2.49 -3.55
CA LEU A 91 -16.85 -2.70 -4.37
C LEU A 91 -17.80 -3.71 -3.71
N ALA A 92 -19.09 -3.49 -3.91
CA ALA A 92 -20.12 -4.45 -3.53
C ALA A 92 -20.05 -5.73 -4.38
N ARG A 93 -20.64 -6.81 -3.87
CA ARG A 93 -20.79 -8.07 -4.62
C ARG A 93 -21.56 -7.83 -5.92
N GLY A 94 -21.18 -8.55 -6.98
CA GLY A 94 -21.76 -8.39 -8.31
C GLY A 94 -21.08 -7.33 -9.17
N ALA A 95 -20.03 -6.67 -8.67
CA ALA A 95 -19.14 -5.87 -9.52
C ALA A 95 -18.38 -6.77 -10.51
N PRO A 96 -17.93 -6.24 -11.66
CA PRO A 96 -17.14 -6.99 -12.63
C PRO A 96 -15.90 -7.63 -12.00
N ASP A 97 -15.56 -8.81 -12.51
CA ASP A 97 -14.44 -9.60 -12.01
C ASP A 97 -13.07 -9.03 -12.41
N ASP A 98 -13.03 -8.22 -13.45
CA ASP A 98 -11.80 -7.59 -13.93
C ASP A 98 -11.98 -6.08 -14.09
N LEU A 99 -11.22 -5.32 -13.29
CA LEU A 99 -11.27 -3.85 -13.33
C LEU A 99 -10.51 -3.25 -14.52
N ARG A 100 -9.66 -4.04 -15.22
CA ARG A 100 -8.92 -3.59 -16.41
C ARG A 100 -9.85 -3.23 -17.56
N ASP A 101 -11.06 -3.79 -17.59
CA ASP A 101 -12.06 -3.48 -18.61
C ASP A 101 -12.75 -2.13 -18.37
N LEU A 102 -12.64 -1.57 -17.15
CA LEU A 102 -13.38 -0.40 -16.73
C LEU A 102 -12.53 0.86 -16.55
N PHE A 103 -11.22 0.70 -16.36
CA PHE A 103 -10.31 1.80 -16.04
C PHE A 103 -9.09 1.77 -16.94
N ASP A 104 -8.70 2.95 -17.44
CA ASP A 104 -7.46 3.13 -18.20
C ASP A 104 -6.46 3.95 -17.37
N VAL A 105 -5.18 3.52 -17.36
CA VAL A 105 -4.10 4.27 -16.68
C VAL A 105 -3.99 5.68 -17.26
N GLY A 106 -3.86 6.68 -16.38
CA GLY A 106 -3.81 8.09 -16.74
C GLY A 106 -5.17 8.76 -16.94
N GLU A 107 -6.26 8.00 -16.98
CA GLU A 107 -7.62 8.53 -17.12
C GLU A 107 -7.95 9.48 -15.95
N ARG A 108 -8.59 10.63 -16.28
CA ARG A 108 -9.07 11.58 -15.26
C ARG A 108 -10.27 11.02 -14.52
N ILE A 109 -10.31 11.23 -13.22
CA ILE A 109 -11.45 10.93 -12.36
C ILE A 109 -11.95 12.21 -11.69
N HIS A 110 -13.25 12.28 -11.46
CA HIS A 110 -13.89 13.35 -10.71
C HIS A 110 -14.90 12.76 -9.74
N CYS A 111 -14.77 13.12 -8.46
CA CYS A 111 -15.78 12.87 -7.45
C CYS A 111 -16.61 14.12 -7.26
N HIS A 112 -17.90 14.01 -7.46
CA HIS A 112 -18.87 15.07 -7.18
C HIS A 112 -20.10 14.47 -6.53
N GLN A 113 -20.52 15.05 -5.39
CA GLN A 113 -21.67 14.58 -4.62
C GLN A 113 -21.66 13.06 -4.35
N GLY A 114 -20.49 12.52 -3.93
CA GLY A 114 -20.33 11.11 -3.61
C GLY A 114 -20.40 10.15 -4.81
N ARG A 115 -20.15 10.65 -6.03
CA ARG A 115 -20.08 9.87 -7.27
C ARG A 115 -18.72 10.09 -7.92
N VAL A 116 -17.90 9.03 -7.99
CA VAL A 116 -16.64 9.07 -8.73
C VAL A 116 -16.90 8.63 -10.15
N ARG A 117 -16.61 9.51 -11.11
CA ARG A 117 -16.86 9.27 -12.53
C ARG A 117 -15.57 9.13 -13.30
N THR A 118 -15.57 8.12 -14.16
CA THR A 118 -14.59 7.89 -15.22
C THR A 118 -15.28 7.87 -16.58
N ARG A 119 -14.55 7.54 -17.64
CA ARG A 119 -15.14 7.41 -18.96
C ARG A 119 -16.16 6.26 -19.02
N ARG A 120 -15.84 5.09 -18.43
CA ARG A 120 -16.63 3.85 -18.54
C ARG A 120 -17.39 3.48 -17.26
N ALA A 121 -17.02 4.03 -16.09
CA ALA A 121 -17.60 3.66 -14.81
C ALA A 121 -18.08 4.87 -13.99
N GLU A 122 -19.07 4.62 -13.13
CA GLU A 122 -19.50 5.52 -12.06
C GLU A 122 -19.53 4.75 -10.74
N LEU A 123 -18.66 5.12 -9.78
CA LEU A 123 -18.66 4.57 -8.42
C LEU A 123 -19.63 5.38 -7.56
N ARG A 124 -20.51 4.71 -6.82
CA ARG A 124 -21.48 5.33 -5.91
C ARG A 124 -21.05 5.12 -4.46
N LEU A 125 -20.64 6.21 -3.80
CA LEU A 125 -20.11 6.22 -2.44
C LEU A 125 -21.16 6.53 -1.36
N LEU A 126 -22.32 7.10 -1.74
CA LEU A 126 -23.28 7.70 -0.81
C LEU A 126 -23.80 6.73 0.27
N ASN A 127 -23.97 5.46 -0.08
CA ASN A 127 -24.49 4.44 0.82
C ASN A 127 -23.40 3.49 1.36
N ALA A 128 -22.12 3.79 1.10
CA ALA A 128 -21.03 2.98 1.57
C ALA A 128 -20.83 3.13 3.09
N SER A 129 -20.65 2.01 3.78
CA SER A 129 -20.28 2.01 5.20
C SER A 129 -18.86 2.55 5.37
N VAL A 130 -18.59 3.24 6.49
CA VAL A 130 -17.23 3.69 6.81
C VAL A 130 -16.52 2.58 7.55
N TRP A 131 -15.51 2.01 6.92
CA TRP A 131 -14.65 1.05 7.59
C TRP A 131 -13.67 1.76 8.53
N ARG A 132 -13.57 1.24 9.73
CA ARG A 132 -12.54 1.55 10.74
C ARG A 132 -12.06 0.25 11.38
N PRO A 133 -10.79 0.16 11.81
CA PRO A 133 -10.35 -1.00 12.58
C PRO A 133 -11.11 -1.10 13.89
N ALA A 134 -11.44 -2.33 14.27
CA ALA A 134 -11.97 -2.60 15.61
C ALA A 134 -10.87 -2.39 16.67
N GLU A 135 -11.24 -1.96 17.86
CA GLU A 135 -10.33 -1.92 19.00
C GLU A 135 -9.85 -3.35 19.32
N PRO A 136 -8.53 -3.54 19.54
CA PRO A 136 -8.02 -4.85 19.90
C PRO A 136 -8.50 -5.27 21.30
N GLY A 137 -8.78 -6.54 21.45
CA GLY A 137 -9.07 -7.14 22.75
C GLY A 137 -7.85 -7.16 23.69
N PRO A 138 -8.00 -7.72 24.89
CA PRO A 138 -6.89 -7.91 25.80
C PRO A 138 -5.83 -8.84 25.21
N SER A 139 -4.56 -8.56 25.51
CA SER A 139 -3.45 -9.38 25.03
C SER A 139 -3.46 -10.76 25.68
N LEU A 140 -3.12 -11.77 24.91
CA LEU A 140 -2.93 -13.15 25.39
C LEU A 140 -1.68 -13.27 26.28
N PRO A 141 -1.61 -14.34 27.10
CA PRO A 141 -0.38 -14.71 27.79
C PRO A 141 0.79 -14.94 26.81
N PRO A 142 2.05 -14.63 27.18
CA PRO A 142 3.22 -14.76 26.30
C PRO A 142 3.35 -16.13 25.64
N SER A 143 3.13 -17.22 26.38
CA SER A 143 3.21 -18.60 25.85
C SER A 143 2.24 -18.89 24.71
N ARG A 144 1.06 -18.29 24.74
CA ARG A 144 0.07 -18.41 23.66
C ARG A 144 0.50 -17.61 22.43
N ILE A 145 1.00 -16.39 22.64
CA ILE A 145 1.53 -15.55 21.56
C ILE A 145 2.71 -16.26 20.87
N GLU A 146 3.63 -16.84 21.64
CA GLU A 146 4.75 -17.62 21.11
C GLU A 146 4.29 -18.80 20.25
N ALA A 147 3.28 -19.54 20.71
CA ALA A 147 2.69 -20.66 19.96
C ALA A 147 2.10 -20.18 18.62
N HIS A 148 1.38 -19.05 18.63
CA HIS A 148 0.82 -18.43 17.42
C HIS A 148 1.91 -17.97 16.45
N LEU A 149 2.94 -17.29 16.94
CA LEU A 149 4.07 -16.82 16.12
C LEU A 149 4.83 -18.00 15.48
N ARG A 150 5.07 -19.06 16.24
CA ARG A 150 5.72 -20.29 15.75
C ARG A 150 4.89 -20.93 14.63
N ASN A 151 3.58 -21.08 14.84
CA ASN A 151 2.67 -21.59 13.81
C ASN A 151 2.68 -20.71 12.56
N ALA A 152 2.55 -19.39 12.72
CA ALA A 152 2.58 -18.44 11.60
C ALA A 152 3.90 -18.53 10.80
N HIS A 153 5.03 -18.67 11.50
CA HIS A 153 6.36 -18.84 10.88
C HIS A 153 6.44 -20.13 10.07
N LEU A 154 5.99 -21.26 10.63
CA LEU A 154 5.94 -22.54 9.93
C LEU A 154 5.07 -22.50 8.68
N ARG A 155 3.89 -21.88 8.76
CA ARG A 155 2.98 -21.72 7.62
C ARG A 155 3.56 -20.81 6.53
N LEU A 156 4.25 -19.75 6.94
CA LEU A 156 4.93 -18.86 6.00
C LEU A 156 6.06 -19.63 5.28
N ALA A 157 6.89 -20.39 6.03
CA ALA A 157 7.95 -21.21 5.47
C ALA A 157 7.45 -22.27 4.47
N GLN A 158 6.28 -22.88 4.72
CA GLN A 158 5.66 -23.85 3.80
C GLN A 158 5.24 -23.23 2.45
N ARG A 159 5.00 -21.93 2.40
CA ARG A 159 4.68 -21.20 1.16
C ARG A 159 5.89 -20.73 0.36
N ARG A 160 7.08 -20.83 0.94
CA ARG A 160 8.34 -20.45 0.29
C ARG A 160 8.61 -21.37 -0.88
N GLY A 161 8.89 -20.86 -2.03
CA GLY A 161 9.29 -21.64 -3.20
C GLY A 161 8.91 -21.10 -4.56
N THR A 162 8.08 -20.05 -4.64
CA THR A 162 7.63 -19.54 -5.95
C THR A 162 8.10 -18.12 -6.29
N HIS A 163 8.53 -17.30 -5.29
CA HIS A 163 8.97 -15.92 -5.55
C HIS A 163 10.02 -15.47 -4.53
N ALA A 164 10.95 -14.61 -4.96
CA ALA A 164 11.94 -13.98 -4.09
C ALA A 164 11.25 -13.07 -3.06
N SER A 165 11.28 -13.49 -1.79
CA SER A 165 10.88 -12.68 -0.63
C SER A 165 12.12 -12.06 -0.01
N VAL A 166 11.94 -10.92 0.71
CA VAL A 166 13.03 -10.30 1.49
C VAL A 166 13.72 -11.31 2.40
N VAL A 167 12.96 -12.21 3.01
CA VAL A 167 13.50 -13.15 4.01
C VAL A 167 14.07 -14.44 3.41
N ASP A 168 13.96 -14.65 2.10
CA ASP A 168 14.45 -15.87 1.42
C ASP A 168 15.64 -15.61 0.48
N GLY A 169 15.97 -14.33 0.25
CA GLY A 169 17.00 -13.90 -0.69
C GLY A 169 18.08 -13.04 -0.06
N GLU A 170 18.72 -12.22 -0.88
CA GLU A 170 19.79 -11.31 -0.49
C GLU A 170 19.34 -10.28 0.58
N GLY A 171 18.04 -10.02 0.71
CA GLY A 171 17.49 -9.16 1.75
C GLY A 171 17.43 -9.78 3.15
N ALA A 172 17.53 -11.12 3.27
CA ALA A 172 17.37 -11.81 4.55
C ALA A 172 18.36 -11.37 5.65
N PRO A 173 19.67 -11.21 5.38
CA PRO A 173 20.60 -10.70 6.38
C PRO A 173 20.26 -9.28 6.84
N VAL A 174 19.83 -8.42 5.93
CA VAL A 174 19.45 -7.03 6.24
C VAL A 174 18.17 -6.99 7.08
N ALA A 175 17.17 -7.80 6.74
CA ALA A 175 15.92 -7.93 7.50
C ALA A 175 16.18 -8.43 8.93
N ALA A 176 17.07 -9.41 9.10
CA ALA A 176 17.50 -9.92 10.40
C ALA A 176 18.24 -8.85 11.22
N ALA A 177 19.18 -8.13 10.60
CA ALA A 177 19.92 -7.04 11.23
C ALA A 177 19.00 -5.89 11.63
N LEU A 178 18.01 -5.52 10.81
CA LEU A 178 17.00 -4.53 11.15
C LEU A 178 16.17 -4.96 12.37
N ARG A 179 15.71 -6.20 12.42
CA ARG A 179 15.01 -6.73 13.60
C ARG A 179 15.88 -6.64 14.86
N ASP A 180 17.17 -6.97 14.76
CA ASP A 180 18.08 -6.94 15.93
C ASP A 180 18.38 -5.51 16.35
N ALA A 181 18.51 -4.55 15.43
CA ALA A 181 18.58 -3.11 15.72
C ALA A 181 17.30 -2.61 16.43
N CYS A 182 16.11 -3.06 15.97
CA CYS A 182 14.84 -2.76 16.65
C CYS A 182 14.81 -3.33 18.09
N ARG A 183 15.31 -4.53 18.30
CA ARG A 183 15.42 -5.16 19.63
C ARG A 183 16.32 -4.36 20.55
N ALA A 184 17.47 -3.88 20.05
CA ALA A 184 18.42 -3.07 20.77
C ALA A 184 17.96 -1.62 20.97
N LEU A 185 16.89 -1.19 20.30
CA LEU A 185 16.43 0.22 20.21
C LEU A 185 17.52 1.14 19.61
N ASP A 186 18.34 0.62 18.71
CA ASP A 186 19.41 1.36 18.02
C ASP A 186 18.85 2.04 16.77
N CYS A 187 18.51 3.33 16.90
CA CYS A 187 17.90 4.10 15.81
C CYS A 187 18.84 4.29 14.60
N GLU A 188 20.16 4.37 14.85
CA GLU A 188 21.13 4.61 13.79
C GLU A 188 21.30 3.35 12.91
N GLN A 189 21.48 2.18 13.53
CA GLN A 189 21.52 0.92 12.81
C GLN A 189 20.21 0.64 12.10
N ALA A 190 19.07 0.85 12.77
CA ALA A 190 17.76 0.67 12.15
C ALA A 190 17.59 1.55 10.91
N ALA A 191 18.00 2.82 10.96
CA ALA A 191 17.94 3.73 9.82
C ALA A 191 18.80 3.23 8.63
N ARG A 192 20.03 2.73 8.90
CA ARG A 192 20.89 2.17 7.85
C ARG A 192 20.25 0.96 7.16
N HIS A 193 19.62 0.07 7.92
CA HIS A 193 18.97 -1.11 7.35
C HIS A 193 17.68 -0.77 6.62
N VAL A 194 16.93 0.25 7.07
CA VAL A 194 15.82 0.82 6.29
C VAL A 194 16.31 1.35 4.97
N ASP A 195 17.42 2.08 4.93
CA ASP A 195 18.03 2.59 3.70
C ASP A 195 18.39 1.49 2.68
N SER A 196 18.70 0.29 3.16
CA SER A 196 19.01 -0.87 2.32
C SER A 196 17.76 -1.62 1.84
N LEU A 197 16.65 -1.55 2.56
CA LEU A 197 15.41 -2.28 2.23
C LEU A 197 14.43 -1.44 1.43
N ILE A 198 14.39 -0.10 1.63
CA ILE A 198 13.42 0.74 0.96
C ILE A 198 13.63 0.73 -0.56
N GLY A 199 12.58 0.40 -1.31
CA GLY A 199 12.64 0.23 -2.76
C GLY A 199 13.34 -1.06 -3.22
N TRP A 200 13.70 -1.98 -2.30
CA TRP A 200 14.32 -3.26 -2.65
C TRP A 200 13.29 -4.24 -3.18
N GLY A 201 13.52 -4.78 -4.37
CA GLY A 201 12.63 -5.70 -5.07
C GLY A 201 11.95 -5.05 -6.27
N GLU A 202 11.14 -5.83 -6.98
CA GLU A 202 10.46 -5.42 -8.21
C GLU A 202 9.00 -5.03 -7.96
N GLY A 203 8.37 -4.40 -8.97
CA GLY A 203 6.95 -4.09 -9.00
C GLY A 203 6.56 -2.77 -8.36
N LEU A 204 5.25 -2.57 -8.15
CA LEU A 204 4.69 -1.34 -7.58
C LEU A 204 4.78 -1.29 -6.05
N THR A 205 4.93 -2.44 -5.41
CA THR A 205 5.20 -2.60 -3.99
C THR A 205 6.42 -3.51 -3.84
N PRO A 206 7.65 -2.96 -3.92
CA PRO A 206 8.88 -3.73 -3.71
C PRO A 206 8.85 -4.52 -2.40
N ALA A 207 9.44 -5.71 -2.40
CA ALA A 207 9.37 -6.64 -1.26
C ALA A 207 9.92 -6.03 0.05
N GLY A 208 10.96 -5.19 -0.05
CA GLY A 208 11.52 -4.47 1.10
C GLY A 208 10.54 -3.48 1.72
N ASP A 209 9.75 -2.79 0.90
CA ASP A 209 8.74 -1.84 1.37
C ASP A 209 7.57 -2.56 2.07
N ASP A 210 7.10 -3.66 1.49
CA ASP A 210 6.06 -4.50 2.10
C ASP A 210 6.53 -5.07 3.46
N PHE A 211 7.79 -5.52 3.54
CA PHE A 211 8.40 -5.95 4.79
C PHE A 211 8.44 -4.80 5.82
N LEU A 212 8.84 -3.59 5.43
CA LEU A 212 8.89 -2.42 6.31
C LEU A 212 7.50 -2.02 6.82
N VAL A 213 6.45 -2.09 6.00
CA VAL A 213 5.05 -1.90 6.42
C VAL A 213 4.66 -2.90 7.50
N GLY A 214 5.00 -4.17 7.31
CA GLY A 214 4.75 -5.22 8.30
C GLY A 214 5.52 -5.00 9.60
N LEU A 215 6.82 -4.69 9.50
CA LEU A 215 7.69 -4.47 10.65
C LEU A 215 7.16 -3.36 11.56
N ILE A 216 6.83 -2.19 10.98
CA ILE A 216 6.30 -1.06 11.75
C ILE A 216 4.95 -1.41 12.41
N ALA A 217 4.09 -2.20 11.74
CA ALA A 217 2.83 -2.68 12.31
C ALA A 217 3.04 -3.64 13.49
N GLY A 218 4.08 -4.47 13.45
CA GLY A 218 4.46 -5.36 14.55
C GLY A 218 5.00 -4.61 15.76
N LEU A 219 5.89 -3.65 15.52
CA LEU A 219 6.41 -2.77 16.58
C LEU A 219 5.29 -1.94 17.22
N ASP A 220 4.44 -1.30 16.41
CA ASP A 220 3.31 -0.48 16.87
C ASP A 220 2.38 -1.22 17.86
N ALA A 221 2.17 -2.50 17.65
CA ALA A 221 1.34 -3.33 18.53
C ALA A 221 1.87 -3.43 19.98
N LEU A 222 3.18 -3.23 20.17
CA LEU A 222 3.88 -3.45 21.44
C LEU A 222 4.47 -2.17 22.07
N VAL A 223 4.18 -1.01 21.48
CA VAL A 223 4.64 0.32 21.94
C VAL A 223 3.99 0.75 23.27
N ARG A 224 2.76 0.31 23.54
CA ARG A 224 1.84 0.93 24.52
C ARG A 224 2.36 1.02 25.96
N SER A 225 3.30 0.18 26.37
CA SER A 225 3.74 0.07 27.78
C SER A 225 5.16 0.58 28.07
N ASP A 226 5.90 1.07 27.05
CA ASP A 226 7.31 1.41 27.18
C ASP A 226 7.65 2.72 26.43
N ASP A 227 8.06 3.74 27.16
CA ASP A 227 8.41 5.06 26.60
C ASP A 227 9.65 5.01 25.69
N ARG A 228 10.60 4.09 25.93
CA ARG A 228 11.79 3.93 25.09
C ARG A 228 11.38 3.33 23.74
N ARG A 229 10.52 2.31 23.75
CA ARG A 229 9.95 1.70 22.53
C ARG A 229 9.12 2.72 21.74
N ARG A 230 8.34 3.55 22.44
CA ARG A 230 7.54 4.61 21.81
C ARG A 230 8.43 5.64 21.10
N ARG A 231 9.49 6.11 21.75
CA ARG A 231 10.45 7.04 21.13
C ARG A 231 11.16 6.41 19.93
N PHE A 232 11.62 5.16 20.06
CA PHE A 232 12.25 4.43 18.97
C PHE A 232 11.29 4.27 17.78
N HIS A 233 10.06 3.80 18.01
CA HIS A 233 9.03 3.64 16.98
C HIS A 233 8.77 4.97 16.25
N SER A 234 8.61 6.06 16.98
CA SER A 234 8.39 7.38 16.39
C SER A 234 9.58 7.84 15.54
N ALA A 235 10.81 7.58 15.99
CA ALA A 235 12.01 7.90 15.23
C ALA A 235 12.10 7.06 13.94
N LEU A 236 11.81 5.75 14.03
CA LEU A 236 11.79 4.86 12.87
C LEU A 236 10.70 5.24 11.85
N ALA A 237 9.49 5.60 12.32
CA ALA A 237 8.41 6.11 11.48
C ALA A 237 8.80 7.40 10.74
N ALA A 238 9.52 8.31 11.42
CA ALA A 238 10.06 9.53 10.80
C ALA A 238 11.10 9.19 9.71
N VAL A 239 12.01 8.26 9.98
CA VAL A 239 12.99 7.77 8.98
C VAL A 239 12.28 7.22 7.76
N LEU A 240 11.31 6.33 7.93
CA LEU A 240 10.52 5.77 6.82
C LEU A 240 9.87 6.88 5.99
N THR A 241 9.19 7.84 6.64
CA THR A 241 8.52 8.94 5.96
C THR A 241 9.49 9.79 5.14
N CYS A 242 10.67 10.11 5.67
CA CYS A 242 11.69 10.88 4.97
C CYS A 242 12.32 10.14 3.78
N ARG A 243 12.21 8.83 3.69
CA ARG A 243 12.80 7.99 2.64
C ARG A 243 11.84 7.59 1.53
N THR A 244 10.55 7.93 1.64
CA THR A 244 9.51 7.50 0.69
C THR A 244 9.75 7.90 -0.76
N GLN A 245 10.57 8.92 -1.03
CA GLN A 245 10.97 9.31 -2.39
C GLN A 245 11.91 8.29 -3.07
N ARG A 246 12.45 7.31 -2.35
CA ARG A 246 13.36 6.27 -2.86
C ARG A 246 12.64 5.02 -3.36
N THR A 247 11.33 5.02 -3.31
CA THR A 247 10.50 3.91 -3.77
C THR A 247 9.38 4.38 -4.70
N THR A 248 8.54 3.45 -5.13
CA THR A 248 7.40 3.74 -6.01
C THR A 248 6.35 4.60 -5.30
N GLN A 249 5.50 5.28 -6.05
CA GLN A 249 4.42 6.09 -5.47
C GLN A 249 3.43 5.24 -4.66
N VAL A 250 3.18 3.99 -5.08
CA VAL A 250 2.27 3.07 -4.37
C VAL A 250 2.88 2.63 -3.04
N ALA A 251 4.12 2.15 -3.05
CA ALA A 251 4.82 1.75 -1.84
C ALA A 251 5.02 2.92 -0.88
N ALA A 252 5.41 4.09 -1.39
CA ALA A 252 5.54 5.32 -0.61
C ALA A 252 4.22 5.70 0.11
N HIS A 253 3.08 5.48 -0.53
CA HIS A 253 1.77 5.70 0.10
C HIS A 253 1.55 4.75 1.28
N TYR A 254 1.77 3.44 1.10
CA TYR A 254 1.60 2.47 2.18
C TYR A 254 2.60 2.65 3.33
N LEU A 255 3.85 3.02 3.03
CA LEU A 255 4.85 3.34 4.06
C LEU A 255 4.43 4.56 4.88
N ARG A 256 3.92 5.63 4.25
CA ARG A 256 3.39 6.81 4.98
C ARG A 256 2.18 6.46 5.84
N LEU A 257 1.26 5.64 5.32
CA LEU A 257 0.13 5.15 6.11
C LEU A 257 0.61 4.36 7.33
N ALA A 258 1.52 3.41 7.14
CA ALA A 258 2.07 2.59 8.22
C ALA A 258 2.81 3.44 9.27
N ALA A 259 3.63 4.40 8.84
CA ALA A 259 4.33 5.33 9.73
C ALA A 259 3.37 6.19 10.57
N ALA A 260 2.15 6.45 10.06
CA ALA A 260 1.08 7.14 10.77
C ALA A 260 0.15 6.20 11.56
N GLY A 261 0.45 4.90 11.66
CA GLY A 261 -0.37 3.92 12.39
C GLY A 261 -1.61 3.44 11.63
N HIS A 262 -1.64 3.61 10.32
CA HIS A 262 -2.78 3.22 9.47
C HIS A 262 -2.44 1.96 8.67
N TYR A 263 -3.17 0.88 8.91
CA TYR A 263 -2.92 -0.43 8.31
C TYR A 263 -4.15 -0.98 7.60
N THR A 264 -3.94 -1.89 6.65
CA THR A 264 -5.02 -2.60 5.96
C THR A 264 -5.69 -3.64 6.87
N GLU A 265 -6.95 -3.93 6.60
CA GLU A 265 -7.74 -4.90 7.38
C GLU A 265 -7.08 -6.29 7.50
N PRO A 266 -6.52 -6.90 6.43
CA PRO A 266 -5.87 -8.20 6.55
C PRO A 266 -4.68 -8.17 7.53
N LEU A 267 -3.89 -7.10 7.53
CA LEU A 267 -2.75 -6.95 8.44
C LEU A 267 -3.21 -6.76 9.89
N ILE A 268 -4.22 -5.92 10.11
CA ILE A 268 -4.81 -5.70 11.45
C ILE A 268 -5.42 -6.99 11.98
N ARG A 269 -6.19 -7.71 11.17
CA ARG A 269 -6.80 -8.99 11.56
C ARG A 269 -5.75 -10.02 11.98
N LEU A 270 -4.67 -10.15 11.20
CA LEU A 270 -3.58 -11.06 11.56
C LEU A 270 -2.90 -10.63 12.86
N ARG A 271 -2.58 -9.34 13.02
CA ARG A 271 -1.99 -8.79 14.24
C ARG A 271 -2.87 -9.08 15.46
N THR A 272 -4.17 -8.83 15.36
CA THR A 272 -5.14 -9.08 16.43
C THR A 272 -5.28 -10.57 16.75
N ALA A 273 -5.36 -11.43 15.73
CA ALA A 273 -5.43 -12.87 15.92
C ALA A 273 -4.18 -13.43 16.63
N LEU A 274 -2.99 -12.96 16.26
CA LEU A 274 -1.73 -13.37 16.89
C LEU A 274 -1.64 -12.98 18.38
N LEU A 275 -2.16 -11.81 18.74
CA LEU A 275 -1.95 -11.20 20.05
C LEU A 275 -3.13 -11.31 21.00
N CYS A 276 -4.38 -11.44 20.51
CA CYS A 276 -5.59 -11.26 21.29
C CYS A 276 -6.62 -12.39 21.16
N GLU A 277 -6.50 -13.30 20.18
CA GLU A 277 -7.51 -14.35 19.96
C GLU A 277 -6.99 -15.71 20.41
N ASP A 278 -7.60 -16.31 21.44
CA ASP A 278 -7.26 -17.65 21.92
C ASP A 278 -7.85 -18.77 21.03
N ASN A 279 -7.67 -18.65 19.71
CA ASN A 279 -8.20 -19.56 18.71
C ASN A 279 -7.22 -19.75 17.53
N SER A 280 -6.56 -20.90 17.49
CA SER A 280 -5.61 -21.23 16.41
C SER A 280 -6.26 -21.24 15.02
N GLY A 281 -7.52 -21.62 14.90
CA GLY A 281 -8.28 -21.55 13.64
C GLY A 281 -8.54 -20.11 13.19
N GLY A 282 -8.66 -19.16 14.11
CA GLY A 282 -8.71 -17.72 13.84
C GLY A 282 -7.39 -17.21 13.26
N VAL A 283 -6.28 -17.58 13.90
CA VAL A 283 -4.93 -17.24 13.43
C VAL A 283 -4.68 -17.77 11.99
N ASP A 284 -5.00 -19.05 11.74
CA ASP A 284 -4.84 -19.66 10.42
C ASP A 284 -5.68 -18.95 9.34
N ARG A 285 -6.91 -18.54 9.68
CA ARG A 285 -7.78 -17.80 8.76
C ARG A 285 -7.24 -16.40 8.47
N ALA A 286 -6.82 -15.68 9.49
CA ALA A 286 -6.25 -14.34 9.37
C ALA A 286 -4.94 -14.37 8.57
N LEU A 287 -4.08 -15.37 8.82
CA LEU A 287 -2.84 -15.56 8.09
C LEU A 287 -3.10 -15.84 6.59
N ARG A 288 -4.05 -16.74 6.26
CA ARG A 288 -4.42 -16.96 4.86
C ARG A 288 -4.94 -15.68 4.20
N GLY A 289 -5.72 -14.87 4.90
CA GLY A 289 -6.22 -13.59 4.39
C GLY A 289 -5.09 -12.60 4.10
N ALA A 290 -4.14 -12.46 5.02
CA ALA A 290 -2.98 -11.60 4.84
C ALA A 290 -2.06 -12.07 3.69
N LEU A 291 -1.83 -13.39 3.60
CA LEU A 291 -1.04 -13.99 2.53
C LEU A 291 -1.71 -13.95 1.14
N ALA A 292 -3.00 -13.69 1.06
CA ALA A 292 -3.73 -13.55 -0.21
C ALA A 292 -3.64 -12.14 -0.81
N VAL A 293 -3.00 -11.20 -0.13
CA VAL A 293 -2.83 -9.82 -0.61
C VAL A 293 -1.72 -9.77 -1.66
N GLY A 294 -2.08 -9.39 -2.90
CA GLY A 294 -1.13 -9.33 -4.01
C GLY A 294 -0.54 -10.71 -4.38
N ALA A 295 0.49 -10.72 -5.21
CA ALA A 295 1.20 -11.95 -5.59
C ALA A 295 2.22 -12.38 -4.52
N THR A 296 3.03 -11.43 -4.03
CA THR A 296 4.12 -11.64 -3.05
C THR A 296 4.00 -10.71 -1.84
N SER A 297 3.39 -9.53 -2.00
CA SER A 297 3.29 -8.46 -0.99
C SER A 297 2.78 -8.96 0.36
N GLY A 298 1.79 -9.87 0.36
CA GLY A 298 1.27 -10.46 1.60
C GLY A 298 2.31 -11.24 2.38
N ALA A 299 3.18 -11.99 1.70
CA ALA A 299 4.22 -12.79 2.36
C ALA A 299 5.30 -11.89 2.98
N ASP A 300 5.74 -10.85 2.26
CA ASP A 300 6.73 -9.90 2.77
C ASP A 300 6.18 -9.07 3.92
N THR A 301 4.94 -8.59 3.82
CA THR A 301 4.25 -7.87 4.91
C THR A 301 4.09 -8.75 6.16
N VAL A 302 3.71 -10.03 6.00
CA VAL A 302 3.60 -10.97 7.13
C VAL A 302 4.98 -11.22 7.74
N SER A 303 6.03 -11.41 6.92
CA SER A 303 7.41 -11.58 7.39
C SER A 303 7.85 -10.38 8.25
N GLY A 304 7.58 -9.17 7.77
CA GLY A 304 7.86 -7.95 8.51
C GLY A 304 7.07 -7.85 9.83
N LEU A 305 5.77 -8.18 9.82
CA LEU A 305 4.96 -8.20 11.03
C LEU A 305 5.54 -9.13 12.09
N LEU A 306 5.89 -10.36 11.70
CA LEU A 306 6.51 -11.33 12.61
C LEU A 306 7.87 -10.83 13.13
N ALA A 307 8.69 -10.23 12.27
CA ALA A 307 9.97 -9.64 12.68
C ALA A 307 9.79 -8.52 13.71
N GLY A 308 8.83 -7.60 13.49
CA GLY A 308 8.52 -6.51 14.41
C GLY A 308 8.01 -7.01 15.76
N LEU A 309 7.12 -8.01 15.78
CA LEU A 309 6.64 -8.63 17.02
C LEU A 309 7.77 -9.33 17.78
N LEU A 310 8.59 -10.13 17.08
CA LEU A 310 9.71 -10.85 17.67
C LEU A 310 10.86 -9.93 18.15
N ALA A 311 10.95 -8.71 17.66
CA ALA A 311 11.93 -7.75 18.16
C ALA A 311 11.66 -7.37 19.62
N TRP A 312 10.41 -7.30 20.04
CA TRP A 312 10.03 -6.77 21.37
C TRP A 312 9.27 -7.76 22.28
N LEU A 313 8.91 -8.91 21.76
CA LEU A 313 8.46 -10.02 22.61
C LEU A 313 9.68 -10.72 23.24
N PRO A 314 9.54 -11.35 24.42
CA PRO A 314 10.59 -12.21 24.98
C PRO A 314 11.03 -13.24 23.93
N ALA A 315 12.34 -13.54 23.90
CA ALA A 315 12.83 -14.64 23.08
C ALA A 315 12.20 -15.95 23.59
N PRO A 316 11.79 -16.85 22.67
CA PRO A 316 11.24 -18.15 23.05
C PRO A 316 12.24 -19.02 23.82
#